data_5e824e12068100c3d4049562df38bd7d
#
_entry.id   5e824e12068100c3d4049562df38bd7d
#
_cell.length_a   1.000
_cell.length_b   1.000
_cell.length_c   1.000
_cell.angle_alpha   90.00
_cell.angle_beta   90.00
_cell.angle_gamma   90.00
#
_symmetry.space_group_name_H-M   'P 1'
#
loop_
_entity.id
_entity.type
_entity.pdbx_description
1 polymer ?
#
loop_
_entity_poly.entity_id
_entity_poly.type
_entity_poly.pdbx_seq_one_letter_code
_entity_poly.pdbx_strand_id
1 'polypeptide(L)'
;MKTDFEAVNQYDQCGIILYQDSENWVKGSVEYENQTCARLGSVVTNLGFSDWASTDLSSADHSVWYRFSRRGSDFCIEFSWDGEAYQQMRIFHMHNPIGIARVGVYACSPGKSGFKAHFSNFKLGLCSWPDPHELEH
;
A
#
# COMPACT_ATOMS: atom_id res chain seq x y z
N MET A 1 7.64 -6.67 0.49
CA MET A 1 7.07 -7.10 1.78
C MET A 1 5.80 -7.90 1.51
N LYS A 2 5.63 -9.00 2.23
CA LYS A 2 4.43 -9.85 2.16
C LYS A 2 3.52 -9.60 3.34
N THR A 3 2.22 -9.60 3.10
CA THR A 3 1.18 -9.52 4.12
C THR A 3 0.27 -10.73 4.01
N ASP A 4 0.14 -11.49 5.09
CA ASP A 4 -0.86 -12.55 5.25
C ASP A 4 -1.85 -12.11 6.33
N PHE A 5 -3.15 -12.25 6.08
CA PHE A 5 -4.16 -11.69 6.97
C PHE A 5 -5.43 -12.55 7.04
N GLU A 6 -6.06 -12.52 8.21
CA GLU A 6 -7.32 -13.19 8.50
C GLU A 6 -8.32 -12.13 8.96
N ALA A 7 -8.87 -11.38 7.99
CA ALA A 7 -9.88 -10.37 8.26
C ALA A 7 -11.17 -10.99 8.81
N VAL A 8 -11.79 -10.33 9.76
CA VAL A 8 -12.98 -10.80 10.46
C VAL A 8 -14.15 -9.82 10.28
N ASN A 9 -13.88 -8.54 10.40
CA ASN A 9 -14.89 -7.50 10.39
C ASN A 9 -14.74 -6.58 9.19
N GLN A 10 -15.86 -5.98 8.79
CA GLN A 10 -15.84 -4.93 7.79
C GLN A 10 -14.80 -3.86 8.16
N TYR A 11 -14.03 -3.45 7.15
CA TYR A 11 -12.94 -2.47 7.23
C TYR A 11 -11.66 -2.94 7.93
N ASP A 12 -11.55 -4.19 8.35
CA ASP A 12 -10.26 -4.76 8.71
C ASP A 12 -9.31 -4.64 7.53
N GLN A 13 -8.15 -4.05 7.74
CA GLN A 13 -7.22 -3.73 6.66
C GLN A 13 -5.77 -3.79 7.12
N CYS A 14 -4.90 -4.21 6.22
CA CYS A 14 -3.45 -4.21 6.46
C CYS A 14 -2.67 -4.12 5.15
N GLY A 15 -1.47 -3.63 5.25
CA GLY A 15 -0.60 -3.43 4.09
C GLY A 15 0.66 -2.66 4.43
N ILE A 16 1.04 -1.79 3.52
CA ILE A 16 2.27 -1.00 3.57
C ILE A 16 1.95 0.48 3.77
N ILE A 17 2.81 1.18 4.49
CA ILE A 17 2.67 2.61 4.74
C ILE A 17 3.99 3.35 4.45
N LEU A 18 3.86 4.53 3.83
CA LEU A 18 4.87 5.58 3.80
C LEU A 18 4.38 6.70 4.71
N TYR A 19 5.17 7.07 5.71
CA TYR A 19 4.76 8.07 6.67
C TYR A 19 5.80 9.18 6.79
N GLN A 20 5.39 10.40 6.52
CA GLN A 20 6.18 11.62 6.77
C GLN A 20 5.72 12.29 8.06
N ASP A 21 4.44 12.63 8.13
CA ASP A 21 3.75 13.21 9.28
C ASP A 21 2.23 12.96 9.16
N SER A 22 1.43 13.51 10.09
CA SER A 22 -0.02 13.30 10.13
C SER A 22 -0.78 13.87 8.92
N GLU A 23 -0.19 14.79 8.19
CA GLU A 23 -0.79 15.42 7.00
C GLU A 23 -0.20 14.91 5.68
N ASN A 24 0.88 14.12 5.74
CA ASN A 24 1.60 13.62 4.57
C ASN A 24 1.97 12.15 4.76
N TRP A 25 1.17 11.29 4.18
CA TRP A 25 1.34 9.84 4.29
C TRP A 25 0.66 9.10 3.15
N VAL A 26 1.07 7.88 2.91
CA VAL A 26 0.49 7.00 1.90
C VAL A 26 0.34 5.60 2.44
N LYS A 27 -0.78 4.97 2.19
CA LYS A 27 -0.97 3.55 2.48
C LYS A 27 -1.43 2.79 1.26
N GLY A 28 -1.03 1.53 1.18
CA GLY A 28 -1.60 0.52 0.30
C GLY A 28 -2.02 -0.67 1.12
N SER A 29 -3.24 -1.14 0.94
CA SER A 29 -3.81 -2.21 1.76
C SER A 29 -4.89 -2.99 1.04
N VAL A 30 -5.15 -4.21 1.52
CA VAL A 30 -6.44 -4.87 1.30
C VAL A 30 -7.35 -4.51 2.46
N GLU A 31 -8.55 -4.08 2.16
CA GLU A 31 -9.63 -3.79 3.09
C GLU A 31 -10.77 -4.78 2.90
N TYR A 32 -11.13 -5.48 3.97
CA TYR A 32 -12.21 -6.44 3.95
C TYR A 32 -13.57 -5.75 4.01
N GLU A 33 -14.45 -6.07 3.06
CA GLU A 33 -15.81 -5.55 3.04
C GLU A 33 -16.82 -6.56 3.58
N ASN A 34 -16.77 -7.79 3.05
CA ASN A 34 -17.69 -8.87 3.41
C ASN A 34 -17.13 -10.23 2.93
N GLN A 35 -17.91 -11.29 3.07
CA GLN A 35 -17.50 -12.66 2.73
C GLN A 35 -17.15 -12.87 1.23
N THR A 36 -17.55 -11.98 0.35
CA THR A 36 -17.33 -12.12 -1.10
C THR A 36 -16.46 -11.02 -1.69
N CYS A 37 -16.31 -9.90 -1.01
CA CYS A 37 -15.61 -8.74 -1.52
C CYS A 37 -14.60 -8.18 -0.53
N ALA A 38 -13.42 -7.88 -1.03
CA ALA A 38 -12.41 -7.04 -0.41
C ALA A 38 -11.94 -5.99 -1.42
N ARG A 39 -11.22 -4.98 -0.99
CA ARG A 39 -10.69 -3.92 -1.85
C ARG A 39 -9.18 -3.80 -1.68
N LEU A 40 -8.48 -3.95 -2.79
CA LEU A 40 -7.07 -3.56 -2.88
C LEU A 40 -7.03 -2.07 -3.20
N GLY A 41 -6.52 -1.27 -2.30
CA GLY A 41 -6.58 0.17 -2.43
C GLY A 41 -5.34 0.89 -1.97
N SER A 42 -5.28 2.16 -2.33
CA SER A 42 -4.28 3.11 -1.87
C SER A 42 -4.94 4.43 -1.49
N VAL A 43 -4.38 5.06 -0.47
CA VAL A 43 -4.71 6.43 -0.07
C VAL A 43 -3.43 7.24 -0.08
N VAL A 44 -3.45 8.35 -0.80
CA VAL A 44 -2.35 9.32 -0.82
C VAL A 44 -2.83 10.59 -0.13
N THR A 45 -2.17 10.97 0.95
CA THR A 45 -2.48 12.18 1.70
C THR A 45 -1.34 13.17 1.55
N ASN A 46 -1.64 14.31 0.99
CA ASN A 46 -0.76 15.46 0.85
C ASN A 46 -1.40 16.68 1.52
N LEU A 47 -0.67 17.32 2.41
CA LEU A 47 -1.11 18.55 3.09
C LEU A 47 -2.51 18.39 3.74
N GLY A 48 -2.78 17.21 4.30
CA GLY A 48 -4.05 16.89 4.94
C GLY A 48 -5.18 16.47 3.98
N PHE A 49 -4.98 16.52 2.66
CA PHE A 49 -5.97 16.11 1.67
C PHE A 49 -5.66 14.70 1.16
N SER A 50 -6.67 13.84 1.21
CA SER A 50 -6.55 12.44 0.82
C SER A 50 -7.19 12.17 -0.54
N ASP A 51 -6.52 11.35 -1.33
CA ASP A 51 -6.94 10.88 -2.64
C ASP A 51 -6.90 9.34 -2.64
N TRP A 52 -7.98 8.69 -3.08
CA TRP A 52 -8.19 7.26 -2.96
C TRP A 52 -8.32 6.59 -4.32
N ALA A 53 -7.78 5.38 -4.42
CA ALA A 53 -8.00 4.48 -5.54
C ALA A 53 -8.18 3.06 -5.03
N SER A 54 -9.11 2.31 -5.58
CA SER A 54 -9.35 0.92 -5.18
C SER A 54 -9.83 0.04 -6.33
N THR A 55 -9.56 -1.25 -6.20
CA THR A 55 -10.00 -2.31 -7.10
C THR A 55 -10.63 -3.42 -6.27
N ASP A 56 -11.77 -3.94 -6.70
CA ASP A 56 -12.44 -5.03 -6.01
C ASP A 56 -11.68 -6.35 -6.20
N LEU A 57 -11.60 -7.10 -5.12
CA LEU A 57 -11.00 -8.42 -5.04
C LEU A 57 -11.98 -9.43 -4.44
N SER A 58 -11.69 -10.72 -4.63
CA SER A 58 -12.30 -11.75 -3.79
C SER A 58 -11.78 -11.66 -2.36
N SER A 59 -12.66 -11.73 -1.37
CA SER A 59 -12.27 -11.82 0.04
C SER A 59 -11.61 -13.16 0.41
N ALA A 60 -11.54 -14.11 -0.51
CA ALA A 60 -10.79 -15.35 -0.37
C ALA A 60 -9.27 -15.16 -0.52
N ASP A 61 -8.83 -14.03 -1.06
CA ASP A 61 -7.41 -13.69 -1.18
C ASP A 61 -6.89 -13.17 0.17
N HIS A 62 -5.97 -13.92 0.79
CA HIS A 62 -5.46 -13.67 2.12
C HIS A 62 -3.99 -13.28 2.17
N SER A 63 -3.36 -13.12 1.01
CA SER A 63 -1.92 -12.91 0.89
C SER A 63 -1.61 -11.97 -0.25
N VAL A 64 -0.91 -10.88 0.06
CA VAL A 64 -0.50 -9.88 -0.94
C VAL A 64 0.92 -9.41 -0.65
N TRP A 65 1.70 -9.27 -1.71
CA TRP A 65 3.00 -8.64 -1.69
C TRP A 65 2.87 -7.20 -2.13
N TYR A 66 3.60 -6.28 -1.47
CA TYR A 66 3.66 -4.87 -1.81
C TYR A 66 5.10 -4.42 -2.06
N ARG A 67 5.25 -3.46 -2.96
CA ARG A 67 6.51 -2.79 -3.23
C ARG A 67 6.29 -1.30 -3.42
N PHE A 68 7.03 -0.48 -2.65
CA PHE A 68 7.22 0.93 -2.93
C PHE A 68 8.51 1.15 -3.68
N SER A 69 8.48 2.01 -4.69
CA SER A 69 9.66 2.52 -5.38
C SER A 69 9.65 4.04 -5.33
N ARG A 70 10.83 4.63 -5.18
CA ARG A 70 10.98 6.08 -5.02
C ARG A 70 11.97 6.66 -6.04
N ARG A 71 11.58 7.82 -6.64
CA ARG A 71 12.44 8.73 -7.38
C ARG A 71 12.15 10.17 -6.94
N GLY A 72 13.07 10.77 -6.14
CA GLY A 72 12.84 12.10 -5.57
C GLY A 72 11.58 12.16 -4.74
N SER A 73 10.59 12.90 -5.18
CA SER A 73 9.26 13.02 -4.56
C SER A 73 8.16 12.24 -5.28
N ASP A 74 8.53 11.49 -6.33
CA ASP A 74 7.62 10.60 -7.05
C ASP A 74 7.79 9.15 -6.58
N PHE A 75 6.69 8.46 -6.49
CA PHE A 75 6.63 7.10 -5.98
C PHE A 75 5.74 6.23 -6.86
N CYS A 76 6.06 4.94 -6.88
CA CYS A 76 5.22 3.90 -7.43
C CYS A 76 4.88 2.89 -6.33
N ILE A 77 3.61 2.57 -6.17
CA ILE A 77 3.16 1.43 -5.38
C ILE A 77 2.69 0.31 -6.29
N GLU A 78 3.13 -0.89 -6.00
CA GLU A 78 2.83 -2.09 -6.75
C GLU A 78 2.40 -3.21 -5.81
N PHE A 79 1.66 -4.17 -6.34
CA PHE A 79 1.29 -5.40 -5.63
C PHE A 79 1.64 -6.63 -6.46
N SER A 80 1.73 -7.77 -5.79
CA SER A 80 1.95 -9.07 -6.42
C SER A 80 1.25 -10.16 -5.62
N TRP A 81 0.78 -11.21 -6.31
CA TRP A 81 0.20 -12.40 -5.68
C TRP A 81 1.26 -13.44 -5.32
N ASP A 82 2.37 -13.48 -6.04
CA ASP A 82 3.43 -14.49 -5.91
C ASP A 82 4.77 -13.94 -5.39
N GLY A 83 4.89 -12.61 -5.30
CA GLY A 83 6.14 -11.95 -4.90
C GLY A 83 7.16 -11.81 -6.04
N GLU A 84 6.82 -12.22 -7.26
CA GLU A 84 7.69 -12.16 -8.44
C GLU A 84 7.14 -11.22 -9.51
N ALA A 85 5.90 -11.45 -9.96
CA ALA A 85 5.22 -10.60 -10.94
C ALA A 85 4.46 -9.48 -10.25
N TYR A 86 4.93 -8.25 -10.41
CA TYR A 86 4.32 -7.06 -9.82
C TYR A 86 3.47 -6.28 -10.82
N GLN A 87 2.34 -5.78 -10.32
CA GLN A 87 1.42 -4.92 -11.06
C GLN A 87 1.34 -3.56 -10.40
N GLN A 88 1.32 -2.51 -11.20
CA GLN A 88 1.18 -1.15 -10.72
C GLN A 88 -0.20 -0.91 -10.12
N MET A 89 -0.22 -0.42 -8.88
CA MET A 89 -1.43 0.09 -8.25
C MET A 89 -1.58 1.59 -8.53
N ARG A 90 -0.51 2.34 -8.34
CA ARG A 90 -0.53 3.80 -8.43
C ARG A 90 0.86 4.39 -8.56
N ILE A 91 0.98 5.45 -9.35
CA ILE A 91 2.09 6.42 -9.30
C ILE A 91 1.54 7.66 -8.59
N PHE A 92 2.32 8.21 -7.67
CA PHE A 92 1.90 9.38 -6.90
C PHE A 92 3.08 10.29 -6.56
N HIS A 93 2.74 11.54 -6.27
CA HIS A 93 3.68 12.58 -5.86
C HIS A 93 3.43 13.00 -4.42
N MET A 94 4.49 13.22 -3.64
CA MET A 94 4.41 13.83 -2.31
C MET A 94 4.80 15.30 -2.42
N HIS A 95 3.88 16.19 -2.05
CA HIS A 95 4.04 17.65 -2.23
C HIS A 95 5.05 18.25 -1.27
N ASN A 96 5.12 17.74 -0.03
CA ASN A 96 6.15 18.12 0.91
C ASN A 96 7.46 17.43 0.53
N PRO A 97 8.58 18.16 0.41
CA PRO A 97 9.88 17.54 0.15
C PRO A 97 10.20 16.48 1.21
N ILE A 98 10.47 15.25 0.74
CA ILE A 98 10.86 14.16 1.62
C ILE A 98 12.36 13.98 1.54
N GLY A 99 13.08 14.25 2.64
CA GLY A 99 14.49 13.87 2.78
C GLY A 99 14.60 12.36 2.98
N ILE A 100 14.30 11.89 4.18
CA ILE A 100 14.28 10.47 4.54
C ILE A 100 12.83 9.99 4.56
N ALA A 101 12.51 9.01 3.71
CA ALA A 101 11.21 8.36 3.71
C ALA A 101 11.18 7.29 4.81
N ARG A 102 10.13 7.28 5.61
CA ARG A 102 9.84 6.20 6.57
C ARG A 102 8.80 5.27 5.98
N VAL A 103 9.16 4.02 5.81
CA VAL A 103 8.26 2.97 5.32
C VAL A 103 8.11 1.89 6.36
N GLY A 104 6.93 1.29 6.42
CA GLY A 104 6.63 0.27 7.40
C GLY A 104 5.37 -0.51 7.08
N VAL A 105 4.91 -1.23 8.09
CA VAL A 105 3.70 -2.03 8.05
C VAL A 105 2.52 -1.23 8.60
N TYR A 106 1.33 -1.59 8.12
CA TYR A 106 0.09 -0.95 8.51
C TYR A 106 -0.98 -2.01 8.78
N ALA A 107 -1.68 -1.88 9.89
CA ALA A 107 -2.86 -2.67 10.21
C ALA A 107 -3.88 -1.82 10.96
N CYS A 108 -5.15 -1.98 10.64
CA CYS A 108 -6.24 -1.25 11.26
C CYS A 108 -7.49 -2.12 11.32
N SER A 109 -8.12 -2.14 12.48
CA SER A 109 -9.44 -2.74 12.70
C SER A 109 -10.34 -1.68 13.32
N PRO A 110 -11.09 -0.90 12.53
CA PRO A 110 -11.93 0.18 13.06
C PRO A 110 -13.13 -0.30 13.84
N GLY A 111 -13.49 -1.57 13.68
CA GLY A 111 -14.56 -2.21 14.44
C GLY A 111 -14.19 -2.54 15.88
N LYS A 112 -15.05 -3.35 16.53
CA LYS A 112 -14.91 -3.65 17.96
C LYS A 112 -13.96 -4.79 18.30
N SER A 113 -13.58 -5.61 17.34
CA SER A 113 -12.68 -6.76 17.53
C SER A 113 -11.53 -6.68 16.54
N GLY A 114 -10.34 -7.12 16.94
CA GLY A 114 -9.16 -7.16 16.09
C GLY A 114 -9.18 -8.35 15.13
N PHE A 115 -8.18 -8.36 14.25
CA PHE A 115 -7.88 -9.46 13.35
C PHE A 115 -6.38 -9.76 13.38
N LYS A 116 -5.97 -10.86 12.73
CA LYS A 116 -4.54 -11.20 12.61
C LYS A 116 -3.99 -10.74 11.27
N ALA A 117 -2.91 -9.97 11.31
CA ALA A 117 -2.08 -9.63 10.17
C ALA A 117 -0.65 -10.08 10.44
N HIS A 118 -0.05 -10.76 9.47
CA HIS A 118 1.32 -11.25 9.54
C HIS A 118 2.14 -10.63 8.43
N PHE A 119 3.23 -9.97 8.79
CA PHE A 119 4.12 -9.29 7.86
C PHE A 119 5.45 -10.02 7.78
N SER A 120 5.94 -10.22 6.56
CA SER A 120 7.19 -10.94 6.31
C SER A 120 7.93 -10.39 5.08
N ASN A 121 9.17 -10.85 4.87
CA ASN A 121 9.98 -10.50 3.71
C ASN A 121 10.12 -8.99 3.47
N PHE A 122 10.29 -8.22 4.55
CA PHE A 122 10.56 -6.79 4.45
C PHE A 122 11.99 -6.58 3.96
N LYS A 123 12.15 -5.95 2.79
CA LYS A 123 13.46 -5.70 2.16
C LYS A 123 13.54 -4.27 1.68
N LEU A 124 14.73 -3.70 1.81
CA LEU A 124 15.12 -2.43 1.17
C LEU A 124 16.16 -2.72 0.10
N GLY A 125 16.12 -2.00 -0.99
CA GLY A 125 17.04 -2.16 -2.10
C GLY A 125 17.09 -0.93 -2.99
N LEU A 126 17.91 -1.00 -4.02
CA LEU A 126 17.98 0.04 -5.04
C LEU A 126 16.66 0.11 -5.82
N CYS A 127 16.27 1.33 -6.21
CA CYS A 127 15.10 1.55 -7.03
C CYS A 127 15.34 0.99 -8.44
N SER A 128 14.49 0.06 -8.84
CA SER A 128 14.47 -0.50 -10.20
C SER A 128 13.30 0.02 -11.05
N TRP A 129 12.44 0.85 -10.48
CA TRP A 129 11.33 1.46 -11.19
C TRP A 129 11.86 2.42 -12.26
N PRO A 130 11.50 2.24 -13.55
CA PRO A 130 11.89 3.16 -14.62
C PRO A 130 11.41 4.58 -14.34
N ASP A 131 12.16 5.57 -14.79
CA ASP A 131 11.73 6.96 -14.67
C ASP A 131 10.50 7.18 -15.57
N PRO A 132 9.34 7.55 -15.00
CA PRO A 132 8.14 7.77 -15.80
C PRO A 132 8.29 8.93 -16.79
N HIS A 133 9.18 9.88 -16.51
CA HIS A 133 9.44 11.03 -17.40
C HIS A 133 10.38 10.68 -18.56
N GLU A 134 11.14 9.58 -18.47
CA GLU A 134 11.98 9.09 -19.57
C GLU A 134 11.22 8.20 -20.56
N LEU A 135 10.02 7.74 -20.23
CA LEU A 135 9.21 6.86 -21.07
C LEU A 135 8.33 7.61 -22.07
N GLU A 136 8.27 8.94 -22.00
CA GLU A 136 7.45 9.78 -22.90
C GLU A 136 8.19 10.26 -24.17
N HIS A 137 9.34 9.69 -24.46
CA HIS A 137 10.17 10.08 -25.61
C HIS A 137 10.44 8.94 -26.59
#